data_d31037c018fcbb60d337b297dc74eb98
#
_entry.id   d31037c018fcbb60d337b297dc74eb98
#
_cell.length_a   1.000
_cell.length_b   1.000
_cell.length_c   1.000
_cell.angle_alpha   90.00
_cell.angle_beta   90.00
_cell.angle_gamma   90.00
#
_symmetry.space_group_name_H-M   'P 1'
#
loop_
_entity.id
_entity.type
_entity.pdbx_description
1 polymer ?
#
loop_
_entity_poly.entity_id
_entity_poly.type
_entity_poly.pdbx_seq_one_letter_code
_entity_poly.pdbx_strand_id
1 'polypeptide(L)' 'MSELKLSPHLHFPGQAPTADPAASDEFYECLMDAHQGLTEDQSHLLNARLILLLANQVGDVGQLKALIATAREDVT' A
#
# COMPACT_ATOMS: atom_id res chain seq x y z
N MET A 1 -17.76 -10.99 10.19
CA MET A 1 -16.59 -10.25 9.82
C MET A 1 -16.86 -8.77 9.84
N SER A 2 -15.98 -8.07 10.37
CA SER A 2 -16.16 -6.64 10.36
C SER A 2 -15.95 -6.09 8.97
N GLU A 3 -16.77 -5.18 8.62
CA GLU A 3 -16.62 -4.43 7.41
C GLU A 3 -15.36 -3.62 7.50
N LEU A 4 -14.56 -3.67 6.46
CA LEU A 4 -13.40 -2.81 6.39
C LEU A 4 -13.86 -1.44 5.95
N LYS A 5 -13.77 -0.50 6.86
CA LYS A 5 -14.09 0.88 6.53
C LYS A 5 -12.80 1.57 6.18
N LEU A 6 -12.59 1.76 4.91
CA LEU A 6 -11.43 2.48 4.45
C LEU A 6 -11.75 3.97 4.43
N SER A 7 -10.98 4.73 5.18
CA SER A 7 -10.97 6.18 5.06
C SER A 7 -9.71 6.52 4.30
N PRO A 8 -9.76 6.54 2.99
CA PRO A 8 -8.56 6.72 2.21
C PRO A 8 -7.94 8.08 2.50
N HIS A 9 -6.69 8.05 2.85
CA HIS A 9 -5.95 9.28 3.08
C HIS A 9 -5.06 9.62 1.88
N LEU A 10 -4.92 8.67 0.97
CA LEU A 10 -4.10 8.85 -0.22
C LEU A 10 -4.87 8.41 -1.45
N HIS A 11 -4.53 9.03 -2.57
CA HIS A 11 -5.07 8.66 -3.86
C HIS A 11 -4.05 7.79 -4.57
N PHE A 12 -4.47 6.60 -4.98
CA PHE A 12 -3.59 5.69 -5.70
C PHE A 12 -3.97 5.65 -7.17
N PRO A 13 -3.02 5.33 -8.05
CA PRO A 13 -3.33 5.24 -9.48
C PRO A 13 -4.49 4.30 -9.72
N GLY A 14 -5.44 4.72 -10.54
CA GLY A 14 -6.61 3.94 -10.86
C GLY A 14 -7.77 4.11 -9.91
N GLN A 15 -7.62 4.92 -8.88
CA GLN A 15 -8.68 5.17 -7.91
C GLN A 15 -9.12 6.63 -7.98
N ALA A 16 -10.36 6.86 -7.57
CA ALA A 16 -10.86 8.22 -7.48
C ALA A 16 -10.12 8.97 -6.38
N PRO A 17 -9.81 10.26 -6.57
CA PRO A 17 -9.21 11.05 -5.52
C PRO A 17 -10.13 11.14 -4.32
N THR A 18 -9.62 10.83 -3.13
CA THR A 18 -10.44 10.81 -1.92
C THR A 18 -9.85 11.67 -0.81
N ALA A 19 -8.57 11.98 -0.88
CA ALA A 19 -7.90 12.78 0.14
C ALA A 19 -6.93 13.70 -0.57
N ASP A 20 -5.75 13.89 -0.03
CA ASP A 20 -4.76 14.79 -0.63
C ASP A 20 -4.06 14.13 -1.81
N PRO A 21 -4.40 14.51 -3.06
CA PRO A 21 -3.74 13.88 -4.22
C PRO A 21 -2.25 14.13 -4.27
N ALA A 22 -1.80 15.28 -3.76
CA ALA A 22 -0.37 15.61 -3.78
C ALA A 22 0.40 14.66 -2.87
N ALA A 23 -0.18 14.29 -1.72
CA ALA A 23 0.47 13.38 -0.80
C ALA A 23 0.58 11.98 -1.40
N SER A 24 -0.45 11.51 -2.11
CA SER A 24 -0.39 10.19 -2.73
C SER A 24 0.57 10.18 -3.91
N ASP A 25 0.64 11.25 -4.67
CA ASP A 25 1.60 11.36 -5.77
C ASP A 25 3.02 11.36 -5.24
N GLU A 26 3.25 12.07 -4.16
CA GLU A 26 4.57 12.13 -3.53
C GLU A 26 4.97 10.76 -2.99
N PHE A 27 4.04 10.04 -2.36
CA PHE A 27 4.31 8.70 -1.86
C PHE A 27 4.66 7.76 -3.02
N TYR A 28 3.86 7.80 -4.09
CA TYR A 28 4.07 6.93 -5.23
C TYR A 28 5.43 7.19 -5.86
N GLU A 29 5.79 8.45 -6.02
CA GLU A 29 7.08 8.84 -6.59
C GLU A 29 8.22 8.34 -5.71
N CYS A 30 8.09 8.50 -4.40
CA CYS A 30 9.09 8.03 -3.45
C CYS A 30 9.24 6.51 -3.54
N LEU A 31 8.13 5.80 -3.67
CA LEU A 31 8.14 4.36 -3.79
C LEU A 31 8.84 3.91 -5.09
N MET A 32 8.53 4.57 -6.18
CA MET A 32 9.16 4.25 -7.46
C MET A 32 10.66 4.55 -7.41
N ASP A 33 11.04 5.68 -6.82
CA ASP A 33 12.44 6.04 -6.69
C ASP A 33 13.21 5.01 -5.86
N ALA A 34 12.56 4.45 -4.84
CA ALA A 34 13.21 3.45 -4.00
C ALA A 34 13.55 2.17 -4.78
N HIS A 35 12.88 1.92 -5.89
CA HIS A 35 13.16 0.76 -6.73
C HIS A 35 14.26 1.01 -7.76
N GLN A 36 14.74 2.24 -7.89
CA GLN A 36 15.75 2.57 -8.89
C GLN A 36 17.02 1.77 -8.64
N GLY A 37 17.54 1.18 -9.70
CA GLY A 37 18.80 0.43 -9.63
C GLY A 37 18.72 -0.93 -8.99
N LEU A 38 17.51 -1.38 -8.60
CA LEU A 38 17.35 -2.69 -7.98
C LEU A 38 17.04 -3.75 -9.04
N THR A 39 17.53 -4.97 -8.79
CA THR A 39 17.08 -6.12 -9.58
C THR A 39 15.64 -6.47 -9.19
N GLU A 40 15.03 -7.35 -9.98
CA GLU A 40 13.67 -7.80 -9.68
C GLU A 40 13.58 -8.43 -8.30
N ASP A 41 14.55 -9.31 -7.97
CA ASP A 41 14.55 -9.95 -6.64
C ASP A 41 14.72 -8.93 -5.53
N GLN A 42 15.57 -7.94 -5.74
CA GLN A 42 15.77 -6.89 -4.75
C GLN A 42 14.52 -6.04 -4.57
N SER A 43 13.81 -5.76 -5.67
CA SER A 43 12.54 -5.02 -5.59
C SER A 43 11.49 -5.82 -4.82
N HIS A 44 11.42 -7.14 -5.03
CA HIS A 44 10.52 -7.98 -4.25
C HIS A 44 10.85 -7.93 -2.77
N LEU A 45 12.14 -7.96 -2.44
CA LEU A 45 12.57 -7.89 -1.05
C LEU A 45 12.21 -6.54 -0.44
N LEU A 46 12.41 -5.45 -1.17
CA LEU A 46 12.03 -4.12 -0.70
C LEU A 46 10.54 -4.08 -0.37
N ASN A 47 9.72 -4.58 -1.29
CA ASN A 47 8.27 -4.59 -1.10
C ASN A 47 7.87 -5.42 0.11
N ALA A 48 8.47 -6.59 0.29
CA ALA A 48 8.14 -7.44 1.42
C ALA A 48 8.49 -6.76 2.75
N ARG A 49 9.66 -6.13 2.80
CA ARG A 49 10.08 -5.42 4.01
C ARG A 49 9.20 -4.22 4.29
N LEU A 50 8.83 -3.48 3.25
CA LEU A 50 7.94 -2.33 3.41
C LEU A 50 6.59 -2.76 3.94
N ILE A 51 6.06 -3.86 3.42
CA ILE A 51 4.78 -4.39 3.90
C ILE A 51 4.84 -4.69 5.39
N LEU A 52 5.92 -5.33 5.85
CA LEU A 52 6.07 -5.64 7.26
C LEU A 52 6.21 -4.39 8.12
N LEU A 53 6.92 -3.39 7.62
CA LEU A 53 7.04 -2.12 8.33
C LEU A 53 5.70 -1.41 8.43
N LEU A 54 4.95 -1.40 7.34
CA LEU A 54 3.61 -0.79 7.32
C LEU A 54 2.67 -1.55 8.25
N ALA A 55 2.76 -2.89 8.25
CA ALA A 55 1.95 -3.71 9.14
C ALA A 55 2.22 -3.38 10.60
N ASN A 56 3.49 -3.14 10.92
CA ASN A 56 3.86 -2.76 12.27
C ASN A 56 3.25 -1.41 12.67
N GLN A 57 3.18 -0.49 11.72
CA GLN A 57 2.58 0.82 11.98
C GLN A 57 1.08 0.72 12.19
N VAL A 58 0.41 -0.18 11.45
CA VAL A 58 -1.03 -0.40 11.62
C VAL A 58 -1.31 -1.06 12.97
N GLY A 59 -0.55 -2.09 13.31
CA GLY A 59 -0.60 -2.69 14.63
C GLY A 59 -1.83 -3.53 14.97
N ASP A 60 -2.68 -3.82 13.99
CA ASP A 60 -3.92 -4.56 14.22
C ASP A 60 -4.04 -5.66 13.17
N VAL A 61 -3.89 -6.92 13.60
CA VAL A 61 -3.88 -8.03 12.67
C VAL A 61 -5.24 -8.24 12.00
N GLY A 62 -6.33 -7.93 12.68
CA GLY A 62 -7.66 -8.02 12.09
C GLY A 62 -7.82 -7.05 10.94
N GLN A 63 -7.37 -5.83 11.15
CA GLN A 63 -7.41 -4.81 10.11
C GLN A 63 -6.48 -5.19 8.95
N LEU A 64 -5.31 -5.73 9.25
CA LEU A 64 -4.37 -6.16 8.20
C LEU A 64 -4.97 -7.25 7.34
N LYS A 65 -5.66 -8.21 7.95
CA LYS A 65 -6.33 -9.27 7.18
C LYS A 65 -7.37 -8.70 6.24
N ALA A 66 -8.14 -7.72 6.71
CA ALA A 66 -9.14 -7.08 5.89
C ALA A 66 -8.50 -6.30 4.75
N LEU A 67 -7.38 -5.62 5.01
CA LEU A 67 -6.65 -4.90 3.99
C LEU A 67 -6.10 -5.85 2.92
N ILE A 68 -5.58 -6.99 3.34
CA ILE A 68 -5.08 -8.00 2.40
C ILE A 68 -6.21 -8.48 1.51
N ALA A 69 -7.37 -8.77 2.09
CA ALA A 69 -8.51 -9.22 1.32
C ALA A 69 -8.93 -8.17 0.29
N THR A 70 -8.94 -6.91 0.71
CA THR A 70 -9.28 -5.81 -0.19
C THR A 70 -8.26 -5.68 -1.32
N ALA A 71 -6.99 -5.79 -0.99
CA ALA A 71 -5.92 -5.70 -1.99
C ALA A 71 -5.97 -6.85 -2.99
N ARG A 72 -6.48 -8.00 -2.55
CA ARG A 72 -6.59 -9.19 -3.40
C ARG A 72 -7.74 -9.08 -4.40
N GLU A 73 -8.74 -8.27 -4.10
CA GLU A 73 -9.87 -8.07 -5.01
C GLU A 73 -9.35 -7.50 -6.33
N ASP A 74 -9.93 -7.96 -7.40
CA ASP A 74 -9.62 -7.49 -8.75
C ASP A 74 -8.20 -7.81 -9.23
N VAL A 75 -7.44 -8.59 -8.49
CA VAL A 75 -6.11 -9.02 -8.95
C VAL A 75 -6.24 -10.21 -9.90
N THR A 76 -7.21 -11.08 -9.65
CA THR A 76 -7.47 -12.24 -10.51
C THR A 76 -8.93 -12.36 -10.86
#